data_dee329684d2c5a38d8c740fa8abd0a91
#
_entry.id   dee329684d2c5a38d8c740fa8abd0a91
#
_cell.length_a   1.000
_cell.length_b   1.000
_cell.length_c   1.000
_cell.angle_alpha   90.00
_cell.angle_beta   90.00
_cell.angle_gamma   90.00
#
_symmetry.space_group_name_H-M   'P 1'
#
loop_
_entity.id
_entity.type
_entity.pdbx_description
1 polymer ?
#
loop_
_entity_poly.entity_id
_entity_poly.type
_entity_poly.pdbx_seq_one_letter_code
_entity_poly.pdbx_strand_id
1 'polypeptide(L)' 'MRSGYNARMNDLNDKIERFQNMAAADPSNDMAHFSLGSAYLEAQKYGEAATSFEACMKLNPEMTRAMELGGSALMQM' A
#
# COMPACT_ATOMS: atom_id res chain seq x y z
N MET A 1 -26.44 -12.62 3.07
CA MET A 1 -26.08 -12.52 3.05
C MET A 1 -25.08 -12.12 3.18
N ARG A 2 -24.53 -12.14 3.25
CA ARG A 2 -23.77 -11.94 3.41
C ARG A 2 -23.20 -11.20 3.22
N SER A 3 -23.11 -10.95 3.15
CA SER A 3 -22.69 -10.05 3.28
C SER A 3 -21.64 -9.49 2.43
N GLY A 4 -21.93 -8.64 1.50
CA GLY A 4 -20.97 -8.12 0.57
C GLY A 4 -19.87 -7.30 1.19
N TYR A 5 -20.17 -6.51 2.19
CA TYR A 5 -19.14 -5.69 2.82
C TYR A 5 -18.21 -6.52 3.67
N ASN A 6 -18.68 -7.63 4.22
CA ASN A 6 -17.80 -8.55 4.92
C ASN A 6 -16.79 -9.17 3.96
N ALA A 7 -17.28 -9.52 2.78
CA ALA A 7 -16.41 -10.06 1.74
C ALA A 7 -15.38 -9.01 1.32
N ARG A 8 -15.80 -7.74 1.27
CA ARG A 8 -14.89 -6.66 0.91
C ARG A 8 -13.77 -6.51 1.92
N MET A 9 -14.08 -6.59 3.21
CA MET A 9 -13.06 -6.50 4.23
C MET A 9 -12.11 -7.68 4.18
N ASN A 10 -12.67 -8.88 3.91
CA ASN A 10 -11.83 -10.06 3.75
C ASN A 10 -10.92 -9.91 2.54
N ASP A 11 -11.45 -9.36 1.44
CA ASP A 11 -10.64 -9.12 0.25
C ASP A 11 -9.51 -8.17 0.55
N LEU A 12 -9.77 -7.15 1.34
CA LEU A 12 -8.77 -6.16 1.67
C LEU A 12 -7.67 -6.77 2.54
N ASN A 13 -8.07 -7.56 3.53
CA ASN A 13 -7.11 -8.25 4.39
C ASN A 13 -6.27 -9.24 3.58
N ASP A 14 -6.91 -9.96 2.68
CA ASP A 14 -6.20 -10.90 1.82
C ASP A 14 -5.21 -10.18 0.92
N LYS A 15 -5.62 -9.03 0.41
CA LYS A 15 -4.75 -8.23 -0.45
C LYS A 15 -3.53 -7.77 0.33
N ILE A 16 -3.72 -7.28 1.54
CA ILE A 16 -2.63 -6.83 2.37
C ILE A 16 -1.67 -7.97 2.66
N GLU A 17 -2.21 -9.11 3.04
CA GLU A 17 -1.38 -10.27 3.36
C GLU A 17 -0.58 -10.71 2.14
N ARG A 18 -1.22 -10.72 0.98
CA ARG A 18 -0.56 -11.11 -0.25
C ARG A 18 0.60 -10.19 -0.58
N PHE A 19 0.38 -8.89 -0.47
CA PHE A 19 1.44 -7.93 -0.76
C PHE A 19 2.53 -7.96 0.32
N GLN A 20 2.15 -8.22 1.58
CA GLN A 20 3.14 -8.41 2.63
C GLN A 20 4.08 -9.56 2.29
N ASN A 21 3.50 -10.66 1.83
CA ASN A 21 4.29 -11.83 1.46
C ASN A 21 5.19 -11.52 0.27
N MET A 22 4.68 -10.77 -0.70
CA MET A 22 5.47 -10.38 -1.85
C MET A 22 6.66 -9.51 -1.44
N ALA A 23 6.41 -8.54 -0.58
CA ALA A 23 7.47 -7.65 -0.13
C ALA A 23 8.50 -8.39 0.72
N ALA A 24 8.04 -9.36 1.50
CA ALA A 24 8.95 -10.14 2.33
C ALA A 24 9.80 -11.08 1.48
N ALA A 25 9.21 -11.63 0.43
CA ALA A 25 9.93 -12.54 -0.46
C ALA A 25 10.93 -11.80 -1.32
N ASP A 26 10.63 -10.56 -1.68
CA ASP A 26 11.51 -9.76 -2.52
C ASP A 26 11.52 -8.32 -1.99
N PRO A 27 12.34 -8.07 -0.96
CA PRO A 27 12.36 -6.74 -0.33
C PRO A 27 12.79 -5.62 -1.25
N SER A 28 13.45 -5.94 -2.36
CA SER A 28 13.89 -4.92 -3.31
C SER A 28 12.85 -4.64 -4.38
N ASN A 29 11.68 -5.25 -4.30
CA ASN A 29 10.61 -5.02 -5.27
C ASN A 29 9.82 -3.78 -4.85
N ASP A 30 10.12 -2.65 -5.50
CA ASP A 30 9.48 -1.39 -5.16
C ASP A 30 7.98 -1.43 -5.42
N MET A 31 7.54 -2.15 -6.45
CA MET A 31 6.12 -2.25 -6.73
C MET A 31 5.37 -3.00 -5.64
N ALA A 32 6.01 -3.99 -5.03
CA ALA A 32 5.39 -4.72 -3.93
C ALA A 32 5.12 -3.77 -2.76
N HIS A 33 6.10 -2.93 -2.44
CA HIS A 33 5.94 -1.97 -1.36
C HIS A 33 4.90 -0.92 -1.70
N PHE A 34 4.88 -0.47 -2.95
CA PHE A 34 3.89 0.51 -3.37
C PHE A 34 2.48 -0.09 -3.27
N SER A 35 2.31 -1.30 -3.77
CA SER A 35 1.01 -1.97 -3.72
C SER A 35 0.56 -2.19 -2.28
N LEU A 36 1.51 -2.58 -1.43
CA LEU A 36 1.21 -2.79 -0.01
C LEU A 36 0.76 -1.48 0.64
N GLY A 37 1.45 -0.39 0.34
CA GLY A 37 1.08 0.90 0.87
C GLY A 37 -0.31 1.31 0.43
N SER A 38 -0.63 1.08 -0.84
CA SER A 38 -1.96 1.39 -1.36
C SER A 38 -3.04 0.58 -0.64
N ALA A 39 -2.76 -0.70 -0.40
CA ALA A 39 -3.71 -1.57 0.29
C ALA A 39 -3.91 -1.09 1.72
N TYR A 40 -2.83 -0.67 2.38
CA TYR A 40 -2.94 -0.13 3.73
C TYR A 40 -3.77 1.14 3.76
N LEU A 41 -3.62 1.99 2.73
CA LEU A 41 -4.44 3.21 2.65
C LEU A 41 -5.92 2.87 2.54
N GLU A 42 -6.24 1.87 1.73
CA GLU A 42 -7.62 1.45 1.59
C GLU A 42 -8.18 0.96 2.92
N ALA A 43 -7.32 0.35 3.73
CA ALA A 43 -7.71 -0.15 5.04
C ALA A 43 -7.60 0.93 6.12
N GLN A 44 -7.21 2.13 5.74
CA GLN A 44 -7.04 3.26 6.65
C GLN A 44 -5.95 3.03 7.68
N LYS A 45 -4.98 2.20 7.32
CA LYS A 45 -3.80 1.96 8.15
C LYS A 45 -2.68 2.88 7.68
N TYR A 46 -2.82 4.14 8.06
CA TYR A 46 -1.97 5.19 7.51
C TYR A 46 -0.50 5.07 7.93
N GLY A 47 -0.25 4.63 9.16
CA GLY A 47 1.11 4.45 9.62
C GLY A 47 1.85 3.39 8.81
N GLU A 48 1.19 2.25 8.61
CA GLU A 48 1.79 1.18 7.82
C GLU A 48 1.94 1.59 6.37
N ALA A 49 0.96 2.34 5.86
CA ALA A 49 1.04 2.82 4.49
C ALA A 49 2.26 3.71 4.30
N ALA A 50 2.49 4.61 5.24
CA ALA A 50 3.64 5.49 5.16
C ALA A 50 4.94 4.71 5.15
N THR A 51 5.05 3.67 5.98
CA THR A 51 6.24 2.85 6.04
C THR A 51 6.48 2.14 4.72
N SER A 52 5.42 1.60 4.13
CA SER A 52 5.54 0.90 2.86
C SER A 52 5.95 1.86 1.74
N PHE A 53 5.35 3.04 1.70
CA PHE A 53 5.70 4.01 0.68
C PHE A 53 7.14 4.50 0.86
N GLU A 54 7.59 4.64 2.10
CA GLU A 54 8.97 5.00 2.38
C GLU A 54 9.92 3.98 1.78
N ALA A 55 9.64 2.71 2.00
CA ALA A 55 10.47 1.64 1.44
C ALA A 55 10.50 1.72 -0.07
N CYS A 56 9.33 1.99 -0.67
CA CYS A 56 9.23 2.12 -2.11
C CYS A 56 10.08 3.28 -2.62
N MET A 57 10.03 4.40 -1.94
CA MET A 57 10.77 5.58 -2.35
C MET A 57 12.28 5.36 -2.27
N LYS A 58 12.73 4.63 -1.27
CA LYS A 58 14.15 4.34 -1.12
C LYS A 58 14.64 3.44 -2.25
N LEU A 59 13.79 2.53 -2.69
CA LEU A 59 14.16 1.61 -3.76
C LEU A 59 14.08 2.27 -5.13
N ASN A 60 13.15 3.18 -5.30
CA ASN A 60 12.92 3.81 -6.60
C ASN A 60 12.64 5.30 -6.41
N PRO A 61 13.68 6.14 -6.39
CA PRO A 61 13.50 7.58 -6.20
C PRO A 61 12.64 8.24 -7.27
N GLU A 62 12.58 7.68 -8.46
CA GLU A 62 11.75 8.24 -9.51
C GLU A 62 10.27 8.10 -9.16
N MET A 63 9.93 7.03 -8.47
CA MET A 63 8.56 6.84 -8.03
C MET A 63 8.17 7.83 -6.97
N THR A 64 9.13 8.36 -6.24
CA THR A 64 8.88 9.39 -5.25
C THR A 64 8.17 10.58 -5.87
N ARG A 65 8.60 10.97 -7.07
CA ARG A 65 8.01 12.12 -7.73
C ARG A 65 6.54 11.89 -8.04
N ALA A 66 6.22 10.69 -8.51
CA ALA A 66 4.84 10.35 -8.80
C ALA A 66 4.01 10.33 -7.52
N MET A 67 4.60 9.83 -6.44
CA MET A 67 3.91 9.78 -5.16
C MET A 67 3.67 11.15 -4.59
N GLU A 68 4.61 12.07 -4.78
CA GLU A 68 4.43 13.43 -4.29
C GLU A 68 3.24 14.10 -4.94
N LEU A 69 3.07 13.87 -6.24
CA LEU A 69 1.93 14.44 -6.94
C LEU A 69 0.62 13.84 -6.44
N GLY A 70 0.60 12.53 -6.25
CA GLY A 70 -0.58 11.88 -5.70
C GLY A 70 -0.75 12.16 -4.23
N GLY A 71 0.38 12.24 -3.51
CA GLY A 71 0.37 12.48 -2.08
C GLY A 71 -0.16 13.84 -1.70
N SER A 72 0.10 14.84 -2.54
CA SER A 72 -0.43 16.17 -2.29
C SER A 72 -1.95 16.14 -2.20
N ALA A 73 -2.58 15.42 -3.11
CA ALA A 73 -4.03 15.31 -3.10
C ALA A 73 -4.51 14.61 -1.84
N LEU A 74 -3.79 13.58 -1.42
CA LEU A 74 -4.18 12.84 -0.22
C LEU A 74 -4.03 13.69 1.03
N MET A 75 -2.97 14.48 1.09
CA MET A 75 -2.71 15.26 2.29
C MET A 75 -3.66 16.43 2.42
N GLN A 76 -4.30 16.81 1.34
CA GLN A 76 -5.28 17.88 1.40
C GLN A 76 -6.63 17.43 1.91
N MET A 77 -6.79 16.16 2.04
CA MET A 77 -8.00 15.62 2.60
C MET A 77 -7.88 15.51 4.10
#